data_500745f792b55a79fcd4dd5f700dbd6a
#
_entry.id   500745f792b55a79fcd4dd5f700dbd6a
#
_cell.length_a   1.000
_cell.length_b   1.000
_cell.length_c   1.000
_cell.angle_alpha   90.00
_cell.angle_beta   90.00
_cell.angle_gamma   90.00
#
_symmetry.space_group_name_H-M   'P 1'
#
loop_
_entity.id
_entity.type
_entity.pdbx_description
1 polymer ?
#
loop_
_entity_poly.entity_id
_entity_poly.type
_entity_poly.pdbx_seq_one_letter_code
_entity_poly.pdbx_strand_id
1 'polypeptide(L)'
;MKRVTKLLSVLAAGAMFMGALTGCGGGGSKGADGDTIKIGGVLEMTGGSASFGISSKNGIDLALKKINEKGVLGGKKLSLVVADTKSEASEATNAMQKVISQDKVVAVIGPNQSSAVIAAGAINNGSKVVDVTPMGTNPDVTVDPSSKKVKPYSFRTCFIDPFQGTVMASFASNDLKVKRAAIYIDNTSDYAKGLAQFFKENFIKNGGEVVIEEAYLQKDTDFKATLTKIKAAKPDFIYIPGYYQEVGLIVKQAREMGINVPMAGGDGWDSAKLPEIAGKAALDNTFFSSLYSPDDTSDLNKNFVAEYKKAYNTNPDVFAALAYDSTLLVAEAIEKAGSADPVKIAEAMAKISGFKGVSGEVTFNEEHNPIKSAVIIEHKDGVQTFKTKVNP
;
A
#
# COMPACT_ATOMS: atom_id res chain seq x y z
N MET A 1 -36.38 -21.81 60.40
CA MET A 1 -36.18 -23.08 61.16
C MET A 1 -34.81 -23.57 60.83
N LYS A 2 -33.96 -23.46 61.77
CA LYS A 2 -33.06 -24.48 62.37
C LYS A 2 -32.01 -25.02 61.38
N ARG A 3 -30.77 -24.93 61.58
CA ARG A 3 -29.78 -24.94 62.69
C ARG A 3 -28.51 -25.53 62.00
N VAL A 4 -27.36 -24.87 61.98
CA VAL A 4 -26.35 -24.84 63.02
C VAL A 4 -25.43 -26.07 63.03
N THR A 5 -24.18 -25.84 62.83
CA THR A 5 -22.97 -26.08 63.63
C THR A 5 -22.23 -27.34 63.24
N LYS A 6 -20.94 -27.47 63.29
CA LYS A 6 -19.72 -26.96 64.01
C LYS A 6 -18.51 -27.61 63.31
N LEU A 7 -17.36 -26.97 63.14
CA LEU A 7 -16.20 -26.82 63.98
C LEU A 7 -15.44 -28.12 64.35
N LEU A 8 -14.20 -28.16 64.09
CA LEU A 8 -12.96 -28.29 64.87
C LEU A 8 -11.90 -29.10 64.08
N SER A 9 -10.79 -28.54 63.74
CA SER A 9 -9.49 -28.37 64.45
C SER A 9 -8.76 -29.68 64.77
N VAL A 10 -7.45 -29.75 64.45
CA VAL A 10 -6.28 -30.14 65.25
C VAL A 10 -5.11 -30.34 64.28
N LEU A 11 -4.12 -29.49 64.16
CA LEU A 11 -2.81 -29.33 64.78
C LEU A 11 -1.91 -30.57 64.77
N ALA A 12 -0.76 -30.40 64.19
CA ALA A 12 0.58 -30.46 64.74
C ALA A 12 1.59 -31.41 64.07
N ALA A 13 2.73 -30.85 63.95
CA ALA A 13 4.14 -31.32 64.06
C ALA A 13 4.70 -31.99 62.82
N GLY A 14 5.70 -31.48 62.14
CA GLY A 14 7.00 -30.98 62.58
C GLY A 14 8.08 -31.99 62.36
N ALA A 15 8.88 -31.80 61.30
CA ALA A 15 10.24 -32.33 61.28
C ALA A 15 11.08 -31.55 60.22
N MET A 16 12.08 -30.84 60.65
CA MET A 16 13.20 -30.31 59.86
C MET A 16 14.02 -31.46 59.30
N PHE A 17 14.41 -31.30 58.03
CA PHE A 17 15.65 -31.89 57.53
C PHE A 17 16.38 -30.84 56.70
N MET A 18 17.48 -30.36 57.25
CA MET A 18 18.56 -29.68 56.54
C MET A 18 19.32 -30.72 55.71
N GLY A 19 19.55 -30.40 54.42
CA GLY A 19 20.39 -31.20 53.53
C GLY A 19 20.89 -30.41 52.34
N ALA A 20 22.06 -29.79 52.53
CA ALA A 20 23.14 -29.55 51.57
C ALA A 20 22.86 -29.01 50.18
N LEU A 21 23.39 -27.81 49.95
CA LEU A 21 23.78 -27.17 48.69
C LEU A 21 24.57 -28.14 47.80
N THR A 22 24.08 -28.29 46.55
CA THR A 22 24.97 -28.40 45.38
C THR A 22 24.38 -27.54 44.29
N GLY A 23 25.11 -26.50 43.93
CA GLY A 23 24.81 -25.62 42.84
C GLY A 23 24.96 -26.37 41.51
N CYS A 24 24.01 -26.18 40.61
CA CYS A 24 24.19 -26.38 39.20
C CYS A 24 23.45 -25.27 38.45
N GLY A 25 24.22 -24.62 37.62
CA GLY A 25 23.98 -23.51 36.75
C GLY A 25 22.56 -23.21 36.37
N GLY A 26 22.15 -22.00 36.70
CA GLY A 26 20.99 -21.38 36.09
C GLY A 26 21.20 -21.17 34.59
N GLY A 27 20.70 -22.10 33.80
CA GLY A 27 20.35 -21.81 32.43
C GLY A 27 19.15 -20.89 32.47
N GLY A 28 19.38 -19.60 32.63
CA GLY A 28 18.38 -18.61 32.33
C GLY A 28 18.04 -18.76 30.84
N SER A 29 16.85 -19.25 30.53
CA SER A 29 16.26 -19.05 29.23
C SER A 29 16.24 -17.54 28.98
N LYS A 30 17.28 -17.02 28.30
CA LYS A 30 17.22 -15.70 27.68
C LYS A 30 16.02 -15.74 26.78
N GLY A 31 14.97 -15.05 27.14
CA GLY A 31 13.77 -14.93 26.39
C GLY A 31 14.09 -14.55 24.95
N ALA A 32 13.37 -15.13 24.00
CA ALA A 32 13.47 -14.91 22.57
C ALA A 32 13.24 -13.45 22.11
N ASP A 33 13.13 -12.50 23.03
CA ASP A 33 12.84 -11.09 22.75
C ASP A 33 14.11 -10.30 22.32
N GLY A 34 15.31 -10.80 22.54
CA GLY A 34 16.55 -10.14 22.13
C GLY A 34 16.94 -10.37 20.65
N ASP A 35 16.39 -11.39 20.02
CA ASP A 35 16.79 -11.82 18.68
C ASP A 35 15.76 -11.45 17.59
N THR A 36 14.69 -10.75 17.94
CA THR A 36 13.63 -10.37 17.00
C THR A 36 13.41 -8.85 17.02
N ILE A 37 13.39 -8.26 15.82
CA ILE A 37 13.05 -6.85 15.58
C ILE A 37 11.64 -6.78 14.99
N LYS A 38 10.76 -6.02 15.61
CA LYS A 38 9.38 -5.86 15.17
C LYS A 38 9.25 -4.74 14.15
N ILE A 39 8.60 -5.01 13.02
CA ILE A 39 8.15 -4.00 12.06
C ILE A 39 6.62 -4.00 12.00
N GLY A 40 6.02 -2.83 11.77
CA GLY A 40 4.58 -2.68 11.63
C GLY A 40 4.12 -2.88 10.20
N GLY A 41 2.96 -3.49 10.02
CA GLY A 41 2.18 -3.46 8.78
C GLY A 41 0.86 -2.76 9.08
N VAL A 42 0.73 -1.48 8.72
CA VAL A 42 -0.53 -0.74 8.83
C VAL A 42 -1.22 -0.84 7.48
N LEU A 43 -2.18 -1.77 7.37
CA LEU A 43 -2.69 -2.23 6.08
C LEU A 43 -4.22 -2.27 6.05
N GLU A 44 -4.80 -2.15 4.88
CA GLU A 44 -6.23 -2.27 4.61
C GLU A 44 -6.64 -3.76 4.60
N MET A 45 -6.70 -4.42 5.77
CA MET A 45 -7.01 -5.85 5.85
C MET A 45 -8.50 -6.14 5.67
N THR A 46 -9.35 -5.15 5.96
CA THR A 46 -10.81 -5.19 5.76
C THR A 46 -11.31 -3.90 5.11
N GLY A 47 -12.59 -3.86 4.71
CA GLY A 47 -13.21 -2.70 4.06
C GLY A 47 -13.08 -2.70 2.54
N GLY A 48 -13.37 -1.55 1.92
CA GLY A 48 -13.48 -1.40 0.45
C GLY A 48 -12.18 -1.62 -0.31
N SER A 49 -11.01 -1.48 0.34
CA SER A 49 -9.69 -1.66 -0.26
C SER A 49 -8.94 -2.88 0.29
N ALA A 50 -9.66 -3.86 0.86
CA ALA A 50 -9.05 -5.04 1.49
C ALA A 50 -8.12 -5.83 0.55
N SER A 51 -8.39 -5.84 -0.76
CA SER A 51 -7.52 -6.48 -1.75
C SER A 51 -6.09 -5.91 -1.69
N PHE A 52 -5.93 -4.61 -1.50
CA PHE A 52 -4.63 -3.95 -1.43
C PHE A 52 -3.81 -4.39 -0.21
N GLY A 53 -4.43 -4.35 0.97
CA GLY A 53 -3.76 -4.72 2.21
C GLY A 53 -3.39 -6.20 2.27
N ILE A 54 -4.29 -7.09 1.78
CA ILE A 54 -4.03 -8.53 1.69
C ILE A 54 -2.85 -8.79 0.74
N SER A 55 -2.84 -8.15 -0.43
CA SER A 55 -1.77 -8.30 -1.42
C SER A 55 -0.43 -7.76 -0.88
N SER A 56 -0.45 -6.59 -0.25
CA SER A 56 0.73 -6.03 0.41
C SER A 56 1.27 -6.95 1.50
N LYS A 57 0.39 -7.50 2.35
CA LYS A 57 0.79 -8.47 3.38
C LYS A 57 1.48 -9.69 2.78
N ASN A 58 0.97 -10.22 1.68
CA ASN A 58 1.59 -11.34 0.98
C ASN A 58 3.00 -10.99 0.49
N GLY A 59 3.20 -9.79 -0.06
CA GLY A 59 4.51 -9.29 -0.45
C GLY A 59 5.46 -9.16 0.73
N ILE A 60 4.99 -8.59 1.85
CA ILE A 60 5.77 -8.46 3.09
C ILE A 60 6.18 -9.83 3.62
N ASP A 61 5.25 -10.78 3.72
CA ASP A 61 5.52 -12.12 4.23
C ASP A 61 6.59 -12.85 3.39
N LEU A 62 6.53 -12.71 2.07
CA LEU A 62 7.51 -13.30 1.16
C LEU A 62 8.90 -12.65 1.33
N ALA A 63 8.96 -11.33 1.49
CA ALA A 63 10.21 -10.63 1.75
C ALA A 63 10.81 -11.02 3.11
N LEU A 64 9.98 -11.09 4.16
CA LEU A 64 10.41 -11.51 5.50
C LEU A 64 10.96 -12.92 5.52
N LYS A 65 10.34 -13.84 4.78
CA LYS A 65 10.87 -15.20 4.63
C LYS A 65 12.30 -15.16 4.12
N LYS A 66 12.56 -14.40 3.05
CA LYS A 66 13.89 -14.26 2.45
C LYS A 66 14.89 -13.55 3.37
N ILE A 67 14.48 -12.44 3.99
CA ILE A 67 15.32 -11.71 4.95
C ILE A 67 15.71 -12.63 6.11
N ASN A 68 14.75 -13.37 6.64
CA ASN A 68 14.92 -14.21 7.81
C ASN A 68 15.73 -15.50 7.55
N GLU A 69 16.08 -15.82 6.31
CA GLU A 69 17.07 -16.88 6.05
C GLU A 69 18.44 -16.52 6.66
N LYS A 70 18.88 -15.28 6.48
CA LYS A 70 20.13 -14.75 7.03
C LYS A 70 19.92 -13.93 8.31
N GLY A 71 18.79 -13.23 8.40
CA GLY A 71 18.50 -12.22 9.42
C GLY A 71 19.16 -10.89 9.12
N VAL A 72 19.01 -9.94 10.05
CA VAL A 72 19.60 -8.59 10.03
C VAL A 72 20.43 -8.39 11.30
N LEU A 73 21.36 -7.43 11.30
CA LEU A 73 22.21 -7.08 12.49
C LEU A 73 22.84 -8.31 13.14
N GLY A 74 23.49 -9.16 12.34
CA GLY A 74 24.19 -10.33 12.84
C GLY A 74 23.27 -11.53 13.13
N GLY A 75 22.15 -11.65 12.44
CA GLY A 75 21.28 -12.83 12.47
C GLY A 75 19.93 -12.63 13.17
N LYS A 76 19.62 -11.44 13.64
CA LYS A 76 18.30 -11.12 14.21
C LYS A 76 17.22 -11.28 13.17
N LYS A 77 16.04 -11.77 13.58
CA LYS A 77 14.90 -11.95 12.69
C LYS A 77 14.00 -10.73 12.70
N LEU A 78 13.36 -10.44 11.57
CA LEU A 78 12.27 -9.47 11.50
C LEU A 78 10.93 -10.18 11.70
N SER A 79 10.03 -9.57 12.47
CA SER A 79 8.65 -10.02 12.64
C SER A 79 7.67 -8.92 12.31
N LEU A 80 6.56 -9.27 11.63
CA LEU A 80 5.50 -8.35 11.25
C LEU A 80 4.42 -8.30 12.33
N VAL A 81 4.07 -7.09 12.74
CA VAL A 81 2.87 -6.80 13.55
C VAL A 81 1.86 -6.09 12.65
N VAL A 82 0.75 -6.76 12.33
CA VAL A 82 -0.28 -6.20 11.44
C VAL A 82 -1.33 -5.46 12.25
N ALA A 83 -1.71 -4.26 11.79
CA ALA A 83 -2.86 -3.51 12.26
C ALA A 83 -3.74 -3.13 11.08
N ASP A 84 -5.04 -3.40 11.19
CA ASP A 84 -6.04 -3.18 10.14
C ASP A 84 -6.51 -1.72 10.16
N THR A 85 -6.41 -1.05 9.01
CA THR A 85 -6.96 0.31 8.82
C THR A 85 -8.45 0.31 8.49
N LYS A 86 -9.04 -0.85 8.22
CA LYS A 86 -10.43 -1.02 7.77
C LYS A 86 -10.78 -0.19 6.53
N SER A 87 -9.76 0.21 5.77
CA SER A 87 -9.86 1.14 4.62
C SER A 87 -10.38 2.54 5.00
N GLU A 88 -10.12 2.99 6.24
CA GLU A 88 -10.57 4.27 6.78
C GLU A 88 -9.37 5.06 7.31
N ALA A 89 -9.28 6.37 6.97
CA ALA A 89 -8.16 7.22 7.38
C ALA A 89 -8.06 7.38 8.90
N SER A 90 -9.18 7.46 9.61
CA SER A 90 -9.21 7.55 11.08
C SER A 90 -8.70 6.27 11.74
N GLU A 91 -9.05 5.10 11.20
CA GLU A 91 -8.56 3.81 11.69
C GLU A 91 -7.06 3.61 11.38
N ALA A 92 -6.57 4.15 10.27
CA ALA A 92 -5.14 4.16 9.97
C ALA A 92 -4.34 4.92 11.03
N THR A 93 -4.86 6.05 11.52
CA THR A 93 -4.25 6.81 12.62
C THR A 93 -4.20 5.98 13.90
N ASN A 94 -5.31 5.30 14.26
CA ASN A 94 -5.38 4.42 15.42
C ASN A 94 -4.42 3.22 15.29
N ALA A 95 -4.37 2.59 14.12
CA ALA A 95 -3.50 1.47 13.80
C ALA A 95 -2.01 1.88 13.92
N MET A 96 -1.62 3.03 13.35
CA MET A 96 -0.27 3.59 13.44
C MET A 96 0.13 3.85 14.89
N GLN A 97 -0.76 4.51 15.66
CA GLN A 97 -0.54 4.78 17.09
C GLN A 97 -0.33 3.47 17.87
N LYS A 98 -1.14 2.44 17.59
CA LYS A 98 -1.04 1.14 18.27
C LYS A 98 0.31 0.47 17.99
N VAL A 99 0.68 0.28 16.72
CA VAL A 99 1.91 -0.46 16.39
C VAL A 99 3.17 0.24 16.92
N ILE A 100 3.18 1.58 16.92
CA ILE A 100 4.33 2.36 17.43
C ILE A 100 4.35 2.38 18.96
N SER A 101 3.24 2.77 19.63
CA SER A 101 3.26 3.03 21.06
C SER A 101 3.12 1.77 21.92
N GLN A 102 2.35 0.77 21.47
CA GLN A 102 2.09 -0.46 22.22
C GLN A 102 3.00 -1.61 21.77
N ASP A 103 3.04 -1.87 20.45
CA ASP A 103 3.79 -3.00 19.92
C ASP A 103 5.30 -2.70 19.76
N LYS A 104 5.71 -1.40 19.84
CA LYS A 104 7.10 -0.93 19.79
C LYS A 104 7.84 -1.34 18.52
N VAL A 105 7.20 -1.19 17.38
CA VAL A 105 7.83 -1.42 16.09
C VAL A 105 8.89 -0.35 15.78
N VAL A 106 9.94 -0.71 15.04
CA VAL A 106 11.05 0.19 14.69
C VAL A 106 10.86 0.87 13.33
N ALA A 107 10.00 0.33 12.50
CA ALA A 107 9.61 0.88 11.20
C ALA A 107 8.19 0.37 10.85
N VAL A 108 7.50 1.05 9.94
CA VAL A 108 6.16 0.70 9.47
C VAL A 108 6.18 0.58 7.95
N ILE A 109 5.40 -0.34 7.41
CA ILE A 109 5.10 -0.49 5.99
C ILE A 109 3.59 -0.27 5.80
N GLY A 110 3.22 0.68 4.92
CA GLY A 110 1.83 1.07 4.70
C GLY A 110 1.38 2.22 5.62
N PRO A 111 0.17 2.76 5.44
CA PRO A 111 -0.92 2.29 4.56
C PRO A 111 -0.65 2.42 3.06
N ASN A 112 -1.54 1.85 2.23
CA ASN A 112 -1.48 2.03 0.78
C ASN A 112 -2.26 3.26 0.29
N GLN A 113 -3.40 3.55 0.92
CA GLN A 113 -4.25 4.68 0.52
C GLN A 113 -3.64 6.02 0.96
N SER A 114 -3.48 6.98 0.03
CA SER A 114 -2.87 8.29 0.31
C SER A 114 -3.53 9.02 1.48
N SER A 115 -4.87 9.08 1.54
CA SER A 115 -5.59 9.72 2.64
C SER A 115 -5.29 9.08 4.00
N ALA A 116 -5.10 7.75 4.03
CA ALA A 116 -4.74 7.01 5.25
C ALA A 116 -3.29 7.32 5.68
N VAL A 117 -2.35 7.37 4.73
CA VAL A 117 -0.94 7.74 5.00
C VAL A 117 -0.84 9.19 5.50
N ILE A 118 -1.55 10.11 4.85
CA ILE A 118 -1.56 11.53 5.23
C ILE A 118 -2.10 11.69 6.65
N ALA A 119 -3.24 11.04 6.98
CA ALA A 119 -3.85 11.09 8.30
C ALA A 119 -2.96 10.49 9.40
N ALA A 120 -2.30 9.36 9.12
CA ALA A 120 -1.38 8.70 10.06
C ALA A 120 -0.02 9.42 10.18
N GLY A 121 0.32 10.27 9.21
CA GLY A 121 1.64 10.90 9.09
C GLY A 121 2.09 11.73 10.29
N ALA A 122 1.14 12.34 11.03
CA ALA A 122 1.48 13.05 12.27
C ALA A 122 1.99 12.12 13.37
N ILE A 123 1.51 10.88 13.41
CA ILE A 123 1.86 9.89 14.45
C ILE A 123 3.28 9.36 14.23
N ASN A 124 3.59 8.87 13.02
CA ASN A 124 4.92 8.31 12.75
C ASN A 124 6.01 9.40 12.80
N ASN A 125 5.75 10.60 12.25
CA ASN A 125 6.70 11.72 12.31
C ASN A 125 6.89 12.25 13.73
N GLY A 126 5.82 12.40 14.52
CA GLY A 126 5.90 12.80 15.92
C GLY A 126 6.64 11.77 16.79
N SER A 127 6.49 10.50 16.50
CA SER A 127 7.15 9.39 17.21
C SER A 127 8.56 9.09 16.67
N LYS A 128 8.97 9.72 15.57
CA LYS A 128 10.25 9.51 14.89
C LYS A 128 10.45 8.06 14.43
N VAL A 129 9.39 7.43 13.94
CA VAL A 129 9.40 6.07 13.38
C VAL A 129 9.20 6.16 11.88
N VAL A 130 10.08 5.51 11.13
CA VAL A 130 9.98 5.45 9.66
C VAL A 130 8.69 4.77 9.24
N ASP A 131 7.99 5.40 8.30
CA ASP A 131 6.90 4.82 7.55
C ASP A 131 7.28 4.78 6.06
N VAL A 132 7.21 3.60 5.45
CA VAL A 132 7.43 3.39 4.02
C VAL A 132 6.12 2.93 3.40
N THR A 133 5.38 3.87 2.78
CA THR A 133 4.16 3.48 2.07
C THR A 133 4.49 2.83 0.73
N PRO A 134 3.93 1.63 0.43
CA PRO A 134 4.06 1.05 -0.90
C PRO A 134 3.39 1.88 -1.99
N MET A 135 2.19 2.43 -1.73
CA MET A 135 1.30 2.99 -2.75
C MET A 135 0.69 4.37 -2.44
N GLY A 136 1.17 5.06 -1.42
CA GLY A 136 0.72 6.43 -1.14
C GLY A 136 1.29 7.42 -2.15
N THR A 137 0.64 7.63 -3.28
CA THR A 137 1.15 8.39 -4.45
C THR A 137 0.95 9.89 -4.34
N ASN A 138 0.03 10.37 -3.49
CA ASN A 138 -0.22 11.81 -3.34
C ASN A 138 1.04 12.55 -2.80
N PRO A 139 1.42 13.73 -3.37
CA PRO A 139 2.58 14.49 -2.91
C PRO A 139 2.59 14.80 -1.41
N ASP A 140 1.43 15.03 -0.82
CA ASP A 140 1.29 15.38 0.59
C ASP A 140 1.64 14.25 1.56
N VAL A 141 1.92 13.06 1.06
CA VAL A 141 2.41 11.92 1.85
C VAL A 141 3.78 12.21 2.45
N THR A 142 4.71 12.73 1.66
CA THR A 142 6.10 13.00 2.09
C THR A 142 6.40 14.47 2.33
N VAL A 143 5.58 15.38 1.79
CA VAL A 143 5.72 16.83 1.95
C VAL A 143 4.50 17.40 2.65
N ASP A 144 4.70 18.26 3.61
CA ASP A 144 3.60 18.97 4.28
C ASP A 144 3.03 20.04 3.36
N PRO A 145 1.73 20.03 3.03
CA PRO A 145 1.16 20.95 2.04
C PRO A 145 1.18 22.44 2.47
N SER A 146 1.18 22.68 3.79
CA SER A 146 1.14 24.05 4.34
C SER A 146 2.53 24.66 4.46
N SER A 147 3.48 23.93 5.05
CA SER A 147 4.83 24.42 5.30
C SER A 147 5.80 24.16 4.16
N LYS A 148 5.43 23.30 3.21
CA LYS A 148 6.27 22.78 2.11
C LYS A 148 7.55 22.07 2.61
N LYS A 149 7.54 21.63 3.86
CA LYS A 149 8.68 20.88 4.43
C LYS A 149 8.51 19.38 4.24
N VAL A 150 9.61 18.72 3.98
CA VAL A 150 9.67 17.26 3.92
C VAL A 150 9.36 16.66 5.29
N LYS A 151 8.55 15.62 5.33
CA LYS A 151 8.26 14.84 6.52
C LYS A 151 9.40 13.83 6.74
N PRO A 152 10.26 14.01 7.75
CA PRO A 152 11.55 13.30 7.81
C PRO A 152 11.44 11.79 8.03
N TYR A 153 10.28 11.29 8.45
CA TYR A 153 10.05 9.87 8.72
C TYR A 153 9.02 9.24 7.77
N SER A 154 8.65 9.93 6.68
CA SER A 154 7.73 9.42 5.67
C SER A 154 8.45 9.19 4.35
N PHE A 155 8.36 7.97 3.82
CA PHE A 155 8.99 7.51 2.58
C PHE A 155 7.96 6.77 1.73
N ARG A 156 8.25 6.60 0.44
CA ARG A 156 7.43 5.78 -0.47
C ARG A 156 8.27 4.95 -1.42
N THR A 157 7.72 3.85 -1.91
CA THR A 157 8.34 3.08 -2.99
C THR A 157 7.66 3.28 -4.35
N CYS A 158 6.52 3.97 -4.39
CA CYS A 158 5.78 4.32 -5.60
C CYS A 158 6.25 5.65 -6.23
N PHE A 159 5.80 5.94 -7.45
CA PHE A 159 5.85 7.25 -8.07
C PHE A 159 4.85 8.23 -7.42
N ILE A 160 4.72 9.45 -7.95
CA ILE A 160 3.80 10.47 -7.45
C ILE A 160 2.71 10.79 -8.46
N ASP A 161 1.53 11.24 -7.99
CA ASP A 161 0.36 11.60 -8.81
C ASP A 161 0.66 12.61 -9.93
N PRO A 162 1.55 13.63 -9.77
CA PRO A 162 1.94 14.52 -10.86
C PRO A 162 2.48 13.79 -12.08
N PHE A 163 3.34 12.80 -11.87
CA PHE A 163 3.88 11.98 -12.95
C PHE A 163 2.81 11.05 -13.52
N GLN A 164 2.05 10.37 -12.67
CA GLN A 164 0.99 9.45 -13.08
C GLN A 164 -0.10 10.16 -13.91
N GLY A 165 -0.55 11.34 -13.48
CA GLY A 165 -1.52 12.16 -14.21
C GLY A 165 -0.99 12.63 -15.57
N THR A 166 0.29 13.01 -15.65
CA THR A 166 0.96 13.36 -16.91
C THR A 166 1.02 12.17 -17.88
N VAL A 167 1.39 10.99 -17.38
CA VAL A 167 1.46 9.75 -18.17
C VAL A 167 0.09 9.43 -18.79
N MET A 168 -0.97 9.46 -17.98
CA MET A 168 -2.32 9.12 -18.47
C MET A 168 -2.87 10.19 -19.41
N ALA A 169 -2.61 11.47 -19.17
CA ALA A 169 -3.00 12.54 -20.09
C ALA A 169 -2.29 12.42 -21.46
N SER A 170 -0.99 12.07 -21.43
CA SER A 170 -0.21 11.84 -22.66
C SER A 170 -0.72 10.61 -23.41
N PHE A 171 -0.99 9.50 -22.70
CA PHE A 171 -1.55 8.29 -23.28
C PHE A 171 -2.91 8.56 -23.94
N ALA A 172 -3.82 9.26 -23.25
CA ALA A 172 -5.12 9.64 -23.79
C ALA A 172 -4.97 10.49 -25.06
N SER A 173 -4.13 11.52 -25.02
CA SER A 173 -3.96 12.45 -26.15
C SER A 173 -3.20 11.85 -27.33
N ASN A 174 -2.10 11.10 -27.06
CA ASN A 174 -1.13 10.71 -28.09
C ASN A 174 -1.36 9.29 -28.59
N ASP A 175 -1.77 8.36 -27.75
CA ASP A 175 -1.99 6.96 -28.13
C ASP A 175 -3.46 6.71 -28.51
N LEU A 176 -4.39 7.12 -27.64
CA LEU A 176 -5.83 6.96 -27.92
C LEU A 176 -6.39 8.05 -28.83
N LYS A 177 -5.66 9.17 -29.04
CA LYS A 177 -6.05 10.30 -29.90
C LYS A 177 -7.36 10.98 -29.47
N VAL A 178 -7.75 10.85 -28.20
CA VAL A 178 -8.96 11.45 -27.66
C VAL A 178 -8.81 12.96 -27.47
N LYS A 179 -9.92 13.70 -27.55
CA LYS A 179 -9.95 15.17 -27.46
C LYS A 179 -10.89 15.67 -26.39
N ARG A 180 -11.89 14.90 -25.99
CA ARG A 180 -12.96 15.30 -25.08
C ARG A 180 -13.05 14.33 -23.92
N ALA A 181 -12.51 14.71 -22.77
CA ALA A 181 -12.54 13.87 -21.59
C ALA A 181 -13.67 14.24 -20.62
N ALA A 182 -14.33 13.25 -20.05
CA ALA A 182 -15.04 13.38 -18.78
C ALA A 182 -14.11 12.93 -17.66
N ILE A 183 -14.20 13.56 -16.49
CA ILE A 183 -13.51 13.13 -15.27
C ILE A 183 -14.58 12.76 -14.23
N TYR A 184 -14.48 11.57 -13.64
CA TYR A 184 -15.41 11.11 -12.62
C TYR A 184 -14.64 10.69 -11.36
N ILE A 185 -14.69 11.49 -10.32
CA ILE A 185 -13.74 11.55 -9.20
C ILE A 185 -14.33 10.97 -7.93
N ASP A 186 -13.58 10.13 -7.21
CA ASP A 186 -13.83 9.87 -5.79
C ASP A 186 -13.52 11.12 -4.97
N ASN A 187 -14.54 11.85 -4.54
CA ASN A 187 -14.37 13.10 -3.80
C ASN A 187 -13.95 12.90 -2.32
N THR A 188 -13.90 11.68 -1.85
CA THR A 188 -13.42 11.35 -0.50
C THR A 188 -11.93 10.98 -0.45
N SER A 189 -11.32 10.76 -1.60
CA SER A 189 -9.93 10.30 -1.73
C SER A 189 -8.99 11.43 -2.16
N ASP A 190 -7.95 11.71 -1.34
CA ASP A 190 -6.90 12.68 -1.70
C ASP A 190 -6.07 12.20 -2.89
N TYR A 191 -5.89 10.88 -3.05
CA TYR A 191 -5.34 10.27 -4.25
C TYR A 191 -6.15 10.63 -5.50
N ALA A 192 -7.46 10.36 -5.48
CA ALA A 192 -8.31 10.58 -6.65
C ALA A 192 -8.38 12.06 -7.05
N LYS A 193 -8.49 12.97 -6.05
CA LYS A 193 -8.49 14.42 -6.28
C LYS A 193 -7.18 14.90 -6.89
N GLY A 194 -6.05 14.49 -6.31
CA GLY A 194 -4.73 14.85 -6.83
C GLY A 194 -4.51 14.35 -8.25
N LEU A 195 -4.81 13.08 -8.48
CA LEU A 195 -4.65 12.44 -9.79
C LEU A 195 -5.55 13.08 -10.86
N ALA A 196 -6.80 13.40 -10.53
CA ALA A 196 -7.73 14.12 -11.42
C ALA A 196 -7.19 15.52 -11.81
N GLN A 197 -6.65 16.25 -10.85
CA GLN A 197 -6.07 17.57 -11.09
C GLN A 197 -4.90 17.48 -12.09
N PHE A 198 -3.92 16.61 -11.85
CA PHE A 198 -2.74 16.49 -12.71
C PHE A 198 -3.09 15.94 -14.09
N PHE A 199 -4.03 15.00 -14.18
CA PHE A 199 -4.55 14.57 -15.48
C PHE A 199 -5.19 15.73 -16.25
N LYS A 200 -6.11 16.48 -15.62
CA LYS A 200 -6.81 17.62 -16.24
C LYS A 200 -5.83 18.66 -16.78
N GLU A 201 -4.89 19.12 -15.94
CA GLU A 201 -3.90 20.13 -16.30
C GLU A 201 -3.10 19.72 -17.53
N ASN A 202 -2.60 18.49 -17.55
CA ASN A 202 -1.79 17.98 -18.65
C ASN A 202 -2.60 17.64 -19.89
N PHE A 203 -3.85 17.13 -19.74
CA PHE A 203 -4.72 16.85 -20.87
C PHE A 203 -5.10 18.13 -21.63
N ILE A 204 -5.42 19.22 -20.90
CA ILE A 204 -5.69 20.54 -21.48
C ILE A 204 -4.42 21.09 -22.15
N LYS A 205 -3.25 20.97 -21.50
CA LYS A 205 -1.96 21.38 -22.09
C LYS A 205 -1.66 20.65 -23.38
N ASN A 206 -2.06 19.40 -23.52
CA ASN A 206 -1.94 18.58 -24.73
C ASN A 206 -3.01 18.89 -25.79
N GLY A 207 -3.84 19.91 -25.58
CA GLY A 207 -4.89 20.36 -26.52
C GLY A 207 -6.20 19.57 -26.40
N GLY A 208 -6.43 18.88 -25.30
CA GLY A 208 -7.70 18.25 -24.97
C GLY A 208 -8.67 19.21 -24.27
N GLU A 209 -9.93 18.83 -24.20
CA GLU A 209 -11.00 19.54 -23.49
C GLU A 209 -11.59 18.61 -22.42
N VAL A 210 -11.72 19.10 -21.18
CA VAL A 210 -12.50 18.41 -20.13
C VAL A 210 -13.93 18.92 -20.22
N VAL A 211 -14.83 18.08 -20.74
CA VAL A 211 -16.22 18.47 -21.07
C VAL A 211 -17.16 18.42 -19.87
N ILE A 212 -16.83 17.61 -18.87
CA ILE A 212 -17.58 17.50 -17.62
C ILE A 212 -16.70 16.89 -16.53
N GLU A 213 -16.88 17.37 -15.29
CA GLU A 213 -16.32 16.79 -14.07
C GLU A 213 -17.48 16.47 -13.14
N GLU A 214 -17.56 15.24 -12.72
CA GLU A 214 -18.55 14.74 -11.76
C GLU A 214 -17.84 13.98 -10.63
N ALA A 215 -18.51 13.83 -9.51
CA ALA A 215 -17.92 13.18 -8.34
C ALA A 215 -18.86 12.10 -7.77
N TYR A 216 -18.26 11.15 -7.08
CA TYR A 216 -18.93 10.15 -6.25
C TYR A 216 -18.26 10.06 -4.87
N LEU A 217 -18.86 9.32 -3.97
CA LEU A 217 -18.32 9.04 -2.65
C LEU A 217 -17.97 7.56 -2.54
N GLN A 218 -16.94 7.23 -1.77
CA GLN A 218 -16.66 5.82 -1.44
C GLN A 218 -17.91 5.19 -0.84
N LYS A 219 -18.11 3.90 -1.17
CA LYS A 219 -19.27 3.08 -0.80
C LYS A 219 -20.55 3.41 -1.55
N ASP A 220 -20.54 4.36 -2.50
CA ASP A 220 -21.63 4.49 -3.44
C ASP A 220 -21.74 3.23 -4.30
N THR A 221 -22.97 2.84 -4.65
CA THR A 221 -23.25 1.62 -5.43
C THR A 221 -24.07 1.86 -6.70
N ASP A 222 -24.70 3.03 -6.80
CA ASP A 222 -25.49 3.42 -7.97
C ASP A 222 -24.95 4.72 -8.57
N PHE A 223 -24.47 4.63 -9.82
CA PHE A 223 -23.82 5.71 -10.53
C PHE A 223 -24.60 6.17 -11.77
N LYS A 224 -25.78 5.57 -12.04
CA LYS A 224 -26.55 5.77 -13.27
C LYS A 224 -26.98 7.21 -13.52
N ALA A 225 -27.37 7.93 -12.46
CA ALA A 225 -27.75 9.34 -12.58
C ALA A 225 -26.59 10.21 -13.08
N THR A 226 -25.41 10.05 -12.50
CA THR A 226 -24.19 10.77 -12.89
C THR A 226 -23.69 10.31 -14.27
N LEU A 227 -23.71 9.01 -14.54
CA LEU A 227 -23.36 8.47 -15.86
C LEU A 227 -24.28 8.98 -16.98
N THR A 228 -25.56 9.28 -16.68
CA THR A 228 -26.47 9.94 -17.64
C THR A 228 -25.99 11.33 -18.01
N LYS A 229 -25.54 12.14 -17.06
CA LYS A 229 -24.95 13.46 -17.33
C LYS A 229 -23.65 13.36 -18.14
N ILE A 230 -22.77 12.42 -17.75
CA ILE A 230 -21.52 12.16 -18.47
C ILE A 230 -21.83 11.79 -19.92
N LYS A 231 -22.77 10.87 -20.15
CA LYS A 231 -23.19 10.47 -21.51
C LYS A 231 -23.74 11.64 -22.33
N ALA A 232 -24.53 12.54 -21.69
CA ALA A 232 -25.10 13.73 -22.35
C ALA A 232 -24.01 14.74 -22.77
N ALA A 233 -22.89 14.82 -22.05
CA ALA A 233 -21.75 15.68 -22.39
C ALA A 233 -20.93 15.16 -23.59
N LYS A 234 -21.21 13.92 -24.06
CA LYS A 234 -20.59 13.30 -25.24
C LYS A 234 -19.05 13.31 -25.17
N PRO A 235 -18.43 12.80 -24.11
CA PRO A 235 -16.99 12.60 -24.09
C PRO A 235 -16.60 11.49 -25.07
N ASP A 236 -15.35 11.51 -25.53
CA ASP A 236 -14.73 10.42 -26.27
C ASP A 236 -13.78 9.58 -25.38
N PHE A 237 -13.68 9.95 -24.10
CA PHE A 237 -12.88 9.30 -23.07
C PHE A 237 -13.42 9.61 -21.66
N ILE A 238 -13.33 8.66 -20.72
CA ILE A 238 -13.66 8.90 -19.32
C ILE A 238 -12.47 8.54 -18.45
N TYR A 239 -11.98 9.51 -17.69
CA TYR A 239 -10.96 9.31 -16.67
C TYR A 239 -11.61 9.13 -15.30
N ILE A 240 -11.32 8.01 -14.63
CA ILE A 240 -11.96 7.62 -13.36
C ILE A 240 -10.87 7.33 -12.32
N PRO A 241 -10.25 8.37 -11.74
CA PRO A 241 -9.33 8.17 -10.61
C PRO A 241 -10.12 7.72 -9.39
N GLY A 242 -9.76 6.55 -8.86
CA GLY A 242 -10.46 5.91 -7.75
C GLY A 242 -9.98 4.49 -7.53
N TYR A 243 -10.63 3.78 -6.63
CA TYR A 243 -10.25 2.43 -6.25
C TYR A 243 -11.18 1.39 -6.89
N TYR A 244 -10.65 0.19 -7.07
CA TYR A 244 -11.25 -0.90 -7.84
C TYR A 244 -12.71 -1.21 -7.52
N GLN A 245 -13.15 -0.98 -6.28
CA GLN A 245 -14.49 -1.33 -5.84
C GLN A 245 -15.57 -0.51 -6.52
N GLU A 246 -15.50 0.81 -6.38
CA GLU A 246 -16.45 1.74 -7.02
C GLU A 246 -16.21 1.80 -8.52
N VAL A 247 -14.95 1.81 -8.95
CA VAL A 247 -14.57 1.81 -10.37
C VAL A 247 -15.16 0.62 -11.11
N GLY A 248 -15.12 -0.57 -10.53
CA GLY A 248 -15.72 -1.76 -11.13
C GLY A 248 -17.23 -1.62 -11.35
N LEU A 249 -17.93 -1.05 -10.39
CA LEU A 249 -19.37 -0.77 -10.50
C LEU A 249 -19.66 0.34 -11.51
N ILE A 250 -18.84 1.40 -11.54
CA ILE A 250 -18.96 2.51 -12.49
C ILE A 250 -18.81 1.99 -13.93
N VAL A 251 -17.73 1.25 -14.20
CA VAL A 251 -17.44 0.69 -15.53
C VAL A 251 -18.57 -0.24 -15.96
N LYS A 252 -19.02 -1.14 -15.09
CA LYS A 252 -20.15 -2.03 -15.35
C LYS A 252 -21.41 -1.26 -15.76
N GLN A 253 -21.83 -0.32 -14.90
CA GLN A 253 -23.05 0.47 -15.15
C GLN A 253 -22.91 1.35 -16.39
N ALA A 254 -21.73 1.92 -16.66
CA ALA A 254 -21.47 2.67 -17.87
C ALA A 254 -21.68 1.82 -19.14
N ARG A 255 -21.14 0.59 -19.18
CA ARG A 255 -21.33 -0.33 -20.30
C ARG A 255 -22.78 -0.76 -20.45
N GLU A 256 -23.47 -1.06 -19.36
CA GLU A 256 -24.92 -1.36 -19.35
C GLU A 256 -25.76 -0.22 -19.93
N MET A 257 -25.33 1.03 -19.75
CA MET A 257 -25.97 2.23 -20.31
C MET A 257 -25.52 2.54 -21.75
N GLY A 258 -24.70 1.70 -22.37
CA GLY A 258 -24.17 1.88 -23.72
C GLY A 258 -23.11 2.99 -23.84
N ILE A 259 -22.38 3.28 -22.79
CA ILE A 259 -21.20 4.14 -22.82
C ILE A 259 -19.99 3.26 -23.16
N ASN A 260 -19.56 3.27 -24.44
CA ASN A 260 -18.54 2.35 -24.97
C ASN A 260 -17.19 3.04 -25.24
N VAL A 261 -17.05 4.32 -24.89
CA VAL A 261 -15.77 5.04 -25.02
C VAL A 261 -14.70 4.39 -24.15
N PRO A 262 -13.39 4.59 -24.48
CA PRO A 262 -12.30 4.17 -23.62
C PRO A 262 -12.45 4.78 -22.21
N MET A 263 -12.14 3.98 -21.19
CA MET A 263 -12.09 4.44 -19.80
C MET A 263 -10.72 4.16 -19.21
N ALA A 264 -10.23 5.05 -18.38
CA ALA A 264 -8.95 4.82 -17.72
C ALA A 264 -8.91 5.38 -16.30
N GLY A 265 -7.97 4.87 -15.52
CA GLY A 265 -7.68 5.34 -14.17
C GLY A 265 -6.21 5.20 -13.82
N GLY A 266 -5.92 5.17 -12.55
CA GLY A 266 -4.59 4.98 -12.02
C GLY A 266 -4.41 3.59 -11.39
N ASP A 267 -3.33 3.44 -10.67
CA ASP A 267 -2.90 2.23 -9.96
C ASP A 267 -3.91 1.66 -8.96
N GLY A 268 -4.86 2.48 -8.49
CA GLY A 268 -5.99 2.04 -7.68
C GLY A 268 -6.96 1.07 -8.38
N TRP A 269 -6.78 0.83 -9.69
CA TRP A 269 -7.54 -0.18 -10.45
C TRP A 269 -6.90 -1.58 -10.36
N ASP A 270 -5.64 -1.67 -9.94
CA ASP A 270 -4.91 -2.94 -9.93
C ASP A 270 -5.38 -3.85 -8.80
N SER A 271 -6.36 -4.66 -9.10
CA SER A 271 -6.92 -5.65 -8.17
C SER A 271 -7.52 -6.82 -8.94
N ALA A 272 -7.25 -8.02 -8.47
CA ALA A 272 -7.91 -9.24 -8.95
C ALA A 272 -9.44 -9.22 -8.76
N LYS A 273 -9.94 -8.33 -7.87
CA LYS A 273 -11.39 -8.14 -7.63
C LYS A 273 -12.07 -7.26 -8.70
N LEU A 274 -11.32 -6.44 -9.42
CA LEU A 274 -11.91 -5.57 -10.44
C LEU A 274 -12.70 -6.36 -11.50
N PRO A 275 -12.17 -7.44 -12.12
CA PRO A 275 -12.93 -8.25 -13.07
C PRO A 275 -14.12 -9.00 -12.46
N GLU A 276 -14.07 -9.31 -11.16
CA GLU A 276 -15.19 -9.96 -10.46
C GLU A 276 -16.36 -8.98 -10.28
N ILE A 277 -16.07 -7.70 -10.02
CA ILE A 277 -17.08 -6.64 -9.79
C ILE A 277 -17.64 -6.12 -11.10
N ALA A 278 -16.78 -5.72 -12.03
CA ALA A 278 -17.16 -5.13 -13.31
C ALA A 278 -17.78 -6.15 -14.28
N GLY A 279 -17.32 -7.39 -14.21
CA GLY A 279 -17.49 -8.37 -15.28
C GLY A 279 -16.42 -8.19 -16.36
N LYS A 280 -15.85 -9.30 -16.83
CA LYS A 280 -14.71 -9.31 -17.77
C LYS A 280 -14.96 -8.49 -19.02
N ALA A 281 -16.13 -8.68 -19.67
CA ALA A 281 -16.49 -7.98 -20.91
C ALA A 281 -16.66 -6.46 -20.72
N ALA A 282 -17.06 -5.99 -19.54
CA ALA A 282 -17.20 -4.57 -19.28
C ALA A 282 -15.85 -3.84 -19.22
N LEU A 283 -14.78 -4.57 -18.89
CA LEU A 283 -13.42 -4.03 -18.79
C LEU A 283 -12.73 -3.89 -20.15
N ASP A 284 -13.26 -4.45 -21.23
CA ASP A 284 -12.67 -4.26 -22.54
C ASP A 284 -12.61 -2.77 -22.89
N ASN A 285 -11.50 -2.35 -23.53
CA ASN A 285 -11.21 -0.95 -23.81
C ASN A 285 -11.10 -0.08 -22.55
N THR A 286 -10.50 -0.66 -21.49
CA THR A 286 -10.13 0.09 -20.28
C THR A 286 -8.64 -0.02 -20.02
N PHE A 287 -8.08 1.03 -19.38
CA PHE A 287 -6.64 1.19 -19.18
C PHE A 287 -6.37 1.73 -17.77
N PHE A 288 -5.20 1.44 -17.23
CA PHE A 288 -4.75 2.11 -16.02
C PHE A 288 -3.21 2.22 -16.00
N SER A 289 -2.72 3.23 -15.30
CA SER A 289 -1.29 3.36 -15.02
C SER A 289 -0.90 2.56 -13.79
N SER A 290 0.24 1.88 -13.86
CA SER A 290 0.81 1.10 -12.76
C SER A 290 2.32 1.30 -12.70
N LEU A 291 2.97 0.79 -11.65
CA LEU A 291 4.41 0.79 -11.48
C LEU A 291 5.04 -0.58 -11.74
N TYR A 292 4.20 -1.58 -11.92
CA TYR A 292 4.60 -2.96 -11.96
C TYR A 292 3.82 -3.74 -13.01
N SER A 293 4.49 -4.67 -13.64
CA SER A 293 3.85 -5.73 -14.45
C SER A 293 4.51 -7.06 -14.12
N PRO A 294 3.73 -8.12 -13.87
CA PRO A 294 4.28 -9.46 -13.69
C PRO A 294 4.99 -9.99 -14.93
N ASP A 295 4.78 -9.35 -16.09
CA ASP A 295 5.40 -9.69 -17.37
C ASP A 295 6.78 -9.06 -17.57
N ASP A 296 7.28 -8.25 -16.63
CA ASP A 296 8.66 -7.72 -16.67
C ASP A 296 9.66 -8.87 -16.73
N THR A 297 10.59 -8.78 -17.69
CA THR A 297 11.50 -9.87 -18.04
C THR A 297 12.78 -9.93 -17.20
N SER A 298 12.96 -9.03 -16.23
CA SER A 298 14.12 -9.06 -15.33
C SER A 298 14.16 -10.34 -14.49
N ASP A 299 15.34 -10.83 -14.18
CA ASP A 299 15.51 -12.05 -13.39
C ASP A 299 14.97 -11.88 -11.95
N LEU A 300 15.08 -10.66 -11.39
CA LEU A 300 14.49 -10.34 -10.09
C LEU A 300 12.98 -10.53 -10.11
N ASN A 301 12.30 -9.98 -11.14
CA ASN A 301 10.86 -10.12 -11.27
C ASN A 301 10.44 -11.56 -11.55
N LYS A 302 11.09 -12.26 -12.47
CA LYS A 302 10.78 -13.68 -12.77
C LYS A 302 10.84 -14.54 -11.51
N ASN A 303 11.88 -14.39 -10.70
CA ASN A 303 12.03 -15.13 -9.45
C ASN A 303 10.93 -14.76 -8.45
N PHE A 304 10.63 -13.47 -8.27
CA PHE A 304 9.55 -13.00 -7.39
C PHE A 304 8.19 -13.55 -7.82
N VAL A 305 7.86 -13.47 -9.12
CA VAL A 305 6.60 -14.00 -9.67
C VAL A 305 6.49 -15.51 -9.42
N ALA A 306 7.58 -16.27 -9.64
CA ALA A 306 7.59 -17.71 -9.42
C ALA A 306 7.37 -18.07 -7.93
N GLU A 307 8.06 -17.37 -7.03
CA GLU A 307 7.92 -17.59 -5.58
C GLU A 307 6.53 -17.18 -5.08
N TYR A 308 6.00 -16.06 -5.56
CA TYR A 308 4.68 -15.55 -5.20
C TYR A 308 3.57 -16.51 -5.69
N LYS A 309 3.64 -16.98 -6.94
CA LYS A 309 2.72 -18.00 -7.48
C LYS A 309 2.74 -19.30 -6.69
N LYS A 310 3.94 -19.75 -6.30
CA LYS A 310 4.10 -20.94 -5.46
C LYS A 310 3.44 -20.78 -4.09
N ALA A 311 3.52 -19.59 -3.50
CA ALA A 311 2.99 -19.32 -2.16
C ALA A 311 1.47 -19.05 -2.16
N TYR A 312 0.95 -18.37 -3.18
CA TYR A 312 -0.42 -17.80 -3.16
C TYR A 312 -1.31 -18.24 -4.32
N ASN A 313 -0.79 -19.07 -5.25
CA ASN A 313 -1.50 -19.60 -6.42
C ASN A 313 -2.13 -18.50 -7.32
N THR A 314 -1.51 -17.33 -7.38
CA THR A 314 -1.91 -16.20 -8.23
C THR A 314 -0.68 -15.39 -8.65
N ASN A 315 -0.83 -14.52 -9.67
CA ASN A 315 0.20 -13.52 -9.98
C ASN A 315 0.26 -12.45 -8.89
N PRO A 316 1.45 -11.90 -8.60
CA PRO A 316 1.55 -10.69 -7.82
C PRO A 316 0.98 -9.50 -8.59
N ASP A 317 0.34 -8.58 -7.88
CA ASP A 317 -0.04 -7.25 -8.36
C ASP A 317 0.97 -6.19 -7.91
N VAL A 318 0.70 -4.91 -8.22
CA VAL A 318 1.57 -3.79 -7.84
C VAL A 318 1.73 -3.66 -6.32
N PHE A 319 0.68 -3.93 -5.55
CA PHE A 319 0.69 -3.82 -4.08
C PHE A 319 1.62 -4.86 -3.44
N ALA A 320 1.58 -6.09 -3.94
CA ALA A 320 2.49 -7.15 -3.50
C ALA A 320 3.94 -6.81 -3.83
N ALA A 321 4.21 -6.36 -5.06
CA ALA A 321 5.56 -6.05 -5.53
C ALA A 321 6.19 -4.90 -4.75
N LEU A 322 5.46 -3.80 -4.56
CA LEU A 322 6.00 -2.63 -3.85
C LEU A 322 6.11 -2.86 -2.34
N ALA A 323 5.19 -3.60 -1.74
CA ALA A 323 5.30 -3.96 -0.32
C ALA A 323 6.46 -4.94 -0.06
N TYR A 324 6.73 -5.85 -1.01
CA TYR A 324 7.93 -6.68 -0.98
C TYR A 324 9.20 -5.82 -1.01
N ASP A 325 9.29 -4.87 -1.96
CA ASP A 325 10.43 -3.96 -2.07
C ASP A 325 10.55 -3.05 -0.84
N SER A 326 9.45 -2.51 -0.30
CA SER A 326 9.44 -1.70 0.93
C SER A 326 10.01 -2.48 2.12
N THR A 327 9.70 -3.77 2.22
CA THR A 327 10.20 -4.64 3.30
C THR A 327 11.70 -4.88 3.17
N LEU A 328 12.19 -5.11 1.95
CA LEU A 328 13.62 -5.24 1.69
C LEU A 328 14.37 -3.93 1.96
N LEU A 329 13.79 -2.77 1.60
CA LEU A 329 14.36 -1.45 1.89
C LEU A 329 14.46 -1.19 3.39
N VAL A 330 13.42 -1.54 4.18
CA VAL A 330 13.47 -1.43 5.65
C VAL A 330 14.60 -2.31 6.20
N ALA A 331 14.75 -3.54 5.73
CA ALA A 331 15.82 -4.43 6.16
C ALA A 331 17.21 -3.86 5.81
N GLU A 332 17.38 -3.32 4.61
CA GLU A 332 18.62 -2.67 4.17
C GLU A 332 18.95 -1.43 5.02
N ALA A 333 17.92 -0.61 5.35
CA ALA A 333 18.09 0.56 6.19
C ALA A 333 18.51 0.17 7.63
N ILE A 334 17.94 -0.91 8.18
CA ILE A 334 18.34 -1.46 9.51
C ILE A 334 19.82 -1.91 9.47
N GLU A 335 20.23 -2.63 8.42
CA GLU A 335 21.63 -3.06 8.25
C GLU A 335 22.59 -1.87 8.11
N LYS A 336 22.27 -0.89 7.27
CA LYS A 336 23.08 0.30 7.06
C LYS A 336 23.15 1.19 8.32
N ALA A 337 22.09 1.24 9.10
CA ALA A 337 22.06 1.93 10.39
C ALA A 337 22.92 1.23 11.46
N GLY A 338 23.22 -0.05 11.29
CA GLY A 338 23.89 -0.89 12.30
C GLY A 338 23.10 -0.96 13.60
N SER A 339 21.79 -0.68 13.57
CA SER A 339 20.96 -0.47 14.76
C SER A 339 19.49 -0.65 14.47
N ALA A 340 18.72 -1.07 15.46
CA ALA A 340 17.25 -1.06 15.45
C ALA A 340 16.66 0.25 15.99
N ASP A 341 17.47 1.30 16.16
CA ASP A 341 16.99 2.63 16.54
C ASP A 341 16.23 3.30 15.40
N PRO A 342 14.96 3.70 15.58
CA PRO A 342 14.12 4.24 14.49
C PRO A 342 14.69 5.50 13.84
N VAL A 343 15.38 6.37 14.60
CA VAL A 343 15.98 7.61 14.06
C VAL A 343 17.13 7.27 13.12
N LYS A 344 18.01 6.34 13.53
CA LYS A 344 19.13 5.89 12.69
C LYS A 344 18.65 5.15 11.46
N ILE A 345 17.54 4.39 11.56
CA ILE A 345 16.92 3.74 10.41
C ILE A 345 16.43 4.79 9.40
N ALA A 346 15.77 5.88 9.86
CA ALA A 346 15.34 6.97 9.00
C ALA A 346 16.51 7.66 8.28
N GLU A 347 17.58 7.96 9.01
CA GLU A 347 18.81 8.57 8.46
C GLU A 347 19.49 7.66 7.42
N ALA A 348 19.47 6.35 7.63
CA ALA A 348 20.00 5.38 6.70
C ALA A 348 19.09 5.22 5.48
N MET A 349 17.76 5.21 5.68
CA MET A 349 16.75 5.12 4.61
C MET A 349 16.89 6.29 3.63
N ALA A 350 17.01 7.52 4.13
CA ALA A 350 17.15 8.73 3.30
C ALA A 350 18.40 8.71 2.41
N LYS A 351 19.40 7.89 2.73
CA LYS A 351 20.66 7.76 1.98
C LYS A 351 20.67 6.56 1.03
N ILE A 352 19.56 5.81 0.92
CA ILE A 352 19.48 4.68 0.00
C ILE A 352 19.49 5.19 -1.43
N SER A 353 20.40 4.65 -2.23
CA SER A 353 20.54 4.93 -3.66
C SER A 353 20.88 3.65 -4.39
N GLY A 354 20.27 3.46 -5.55
CA GLY A 354 20.54 2.31 -6.43
C GLY A 354 20.01 0.97 -5.89
N PHE A 355 19.04 0.97 -4.96
CA PHE A 355 18.41 -0.25 -4.50
C PHE A 355 17.68 -0.95 -5.66
N LYS A 356 17.98 -2.22 -5.90
CA LYS A 356 17.37 -3.03 -6.96
C LYS A 356 16.17 -3.79 -6.43
N GLY A 357 14.97 -3.27 -6.69
CA GLY A 357 13.71 -3.91 -6.36
C GLY A 357 13.08 -4.64 -7.54
N VAL A 358 12.07 -5.47 -7.27
CA VAL A 358 11.27 -6.16 -8.31
C VAL A 358 10.37 -5.17 -9.06
N SER A 359 10.03 -4.04 -8.44
CA SER A 359 9.30 -2.93 -9.06
C SER A 359 10.22 -1.87 -9.69
N GLY A 360 11.51 -2.18 -9.86
CA GLY A 360 12.52 -1.27 -10.40
C GLY A 360 13.46 -0.70 -9.35
N GLU A 361 14.36 0.16 -9.80
CA GLU A 361 15.35 0.79 -8.92
C GLU A 361 14.73 1.86 -8.02
N VAL A 362 15.20 1.93 -6.77
CA VAL A 362 14.85 2.98 -5.82
C VAL A 362 16.10 3.79 -5.45
N THR A 363 16.03 5.07 -5.72
CA THR A 363 16.93 6.10 -5.24
C THR A 363 16.05 7.25 -4.76
N PHE A 364 16.11 7.59 -3.49
CA PHE A 364 15.31 8.66 -2.95
C PHE A 364 15.85 10.04 -3.35
N ASN A 365 14.92 10.93 -3.76
CA ASN A 365 15.22 12.36 -3.89
C ASN A 365 15.10 13.06 -2.52
N GLU A 366 15.29 14.40 -2.51
CA GLU A 366 15.21 15.21 -1.28
C GLU A 366 13.82 15.19 -0.62
N GLU A 367 12.77 14.84 -1.37
CA GLU A 367 11.41 14.70 -0.86
C GLU A 367 11.03 13.26 -0.48
N HIS A 368 12.01 12.35 -0.41
CA HIS A 368 11.81 10.94 -0.12
C HIS A 368 10.95 10.18 -1.16
N ASN A 369 10.96 10.67 -2.41
CA ASN A 369 10.29 10.03 -3.54
C ASN A 369 11.30 9.34 -4.44
N PRO A 370 11.06 8.10 -4.89
CA PRO A 370 11.88 7.48 -5.92
C PRO A 370 11.45 7.99 -7.31
N ILE A 371 12.41 8.06 -8.22
CA ILE A 371 12.14 8.30 -9.64
C ILE A 371 11.88 6.95 -10.29
N LYS A 372 10.66 6.72 -10.77
CA LYS A 372 10.25 5.44 -11.35
C LYS A 372 9.54 5.62 -12.68
N SER A 373 9.68 4.63 -13.55
CA SER A 373 8.88 4.52 -14.77
C SER A 373 7.44 4.12 -14.42
N ALA A 374 6.50 4.48 -15.29
CA ALA A 374 5.13 3.95 -15.26
C ALA A 374 4.95 2.90 -16.36
N VAL A 375 4.01 2.00 -16.16
CA VAL A 375 3.49 1.10 -17.19
C VAL A 375 2.01 1.39 -17.39
N ILE A 376 1.55 1.29 -18.63
CA ILE A 376 0.12 1.29 -18.94
C ILE A 376 -0.32 -0.16 -19.09
N ILE A 377 -1.35 -0.52 -18.36
CA ILE A 377 -2.02 -1.82 -18.42
C ILE A 377 -3.34 -1.65 -19.17
N GLU A 378 -3.62 -2.56 -20.08
CA GLU A 378 -4.88 -2.67 -20.81
C GLU A 378 -5.65 -3.90 -20.33
N HIS A 379 -6.95 -3.80 -20.13
CA HIS A 379 -7.79 -4.96 -19.99
C HIS A 379 -8.27 -5.43 -21.37
N LYS A 380 -7.96 -6.67 -21.68
CA LYS A 380 -8.38 -7.33 -22.93
C LYS A 380 -8.91 -8.72 -22.60
N ASP A 381 -10.14 -8.99 -23.02
CA ASP A 381 -10.84 -10.24 -22.70
C ASP A 381 -10.88 -10.53 -21.18
N GLY A 382 -10.93 -9.46 -20.36
CA GLY A 382 -10.93 -9.51 -18.90
C GLY A 382 -9.60 -9.90 -18.27
N VAL A 383 -8.50 -9.82 -19.03
CA VAL A 383 -7.14 -10.07 -18.56
C VAL A 383 -6.33 -8.77 -18.63
N GLN A 384 -5.55 -8.50 -17.59
CA GLN A 384 -4.58 -7.42 -17.59
C GLN A 384 -3.42 -7.78 -18.52
N THR A 385 -3.10 -6.87 -19.44
CA THR A 385 -2.00 -7.03 -20.40
C THR A 385 -1.13 -5.78 -20.40
N PHE A 386 0.19 -5.97 -20.46
CA PHE A 386 1.12 -4.88 -20.64
C PHE A 386 0.88 -4.16 -21.97
N LYS A 387 0.68 -2.84 -21.95
CA LYS A 387 0.48 -2.01 -23.14
C LYS A 387 1.75 -1.28 -23.55
N THR A 388 2.32 -0.50 -22.65
CA THR A 388 3.51 0.31 -22.89
C THR A 388 4.18 0.72 -21.58
N LYS A 389 5.46 1.12 -21.67
CA LYS A 389 6.22 1.68 -20.55
C LYS A 389 6.54 3.14 -20.85
N VAL A 390 6.38 3.98 -19.85
CA VAL A 390 6.69 5.42 -19.91
C VAL A 390 7.79 5.73 -18.90
N ASN A 391 8.91 6.25 -19.36
CA ASN A 391 9.98 6.68 -18.47
C ASN A 391 9.72 8.11 -17.96
N PRO A 392 10.27 8.47 -16.77
CA PRO A 392 10.17 9.82 -16.20
C PRO A 392 10.73 10.90 -17.08
#